data_98041100a89241655c8fbe1bceae64f5
#
_entry.id   98041100a89241655c8fbe1bceae64f5
#
_cell.length_a   1.000
_cell.length_b   1.000
_cell.length_c   1.000
_cell.angle_alpha   90.00
_cell.angle_beta   90.00
_cell.angle_gamma   90.00
#
_symmetry.space_group_name_H-M   'P 1'
#
loop_
_entity.id
_entity.type
_entity.pdbx_description
1 polymer ?
#
loop_
_entity_poly.entity_id
_entity_poly.type
_entity_poly.pdbx_seq_one_letter_code
_entity_poly.pdbx_strand_id
1 'polypeptide(L)'
;MEEIEKVIRNFENTEYFGYIFYIEYDGKKFSSFDENPNEKSIKSEFRKLLEKNGIKFFKGIQQAGRTDKDVSAKENLLYINSKHYIEFEEIEHKEADGLKILKIEKTLPFLEFPELIEKRHYIYEYPKKLIKNTEEKIISNCTELSGRKNFKKFTSKKGEKLKNHVREIKIEYKAGKLYFTGDGFLPQQVRIMSSFILNGSMKPLPGEFLTLMKVDFSDKLKKMILKNQNFEEIIEDVEKIEKNDYFYIFYVNKGNKGRLIGKKGKNIKNLKKLYGDIVVKEKK
;
A
#
# COMPACT_ATOMS: atom_id res chain seq x y z
N MET A 1 -3.86 1.74 25.93
CA MET A 1 -3.47 3.16 26.24
C MET A 1 -1.97 3.38 26.07
N GLU A 2 -1.09 2.64 26.75
CA GLU A 2 0.39 2.82 26.62
C GLU A 2 0.96 2.76 25.20
N GLU A 3 0.43 1.87 24.34
CA GLU A 3 0.90 1.74 22.94
C GLU A 3 0.55 3.00 22.13
N ILE A 4 -0.62 3.58 22.33
CA ILE A 4 -1.07 4.80 21.63
C ILE A 4 -0.27 6.01 22.08
N GLU A 5 -0.07 6.18 23.40
CA GLU A 5 0.75 7.26 23.94
C GLU A 5 2.20 7.22 23.41
N LYS A 6 2.77 6.01 23.29
CA LYS A 6 4.09 5.82 22.67
C LYS A 6 4.10 6.23 21.21
N VAL A 7 3.06 5.88 20.45
CA VAL A 7 2.92 6.26 19.04
C VAL A 7 2.83 7.79 18.92
N ILE A 8 1.99 8.45 19.72
CA ILE A 8 1.84 9.91 19.75
C ILE A 8 3.17 10.58 20.05
N ARG A 9 3.85 10.17 21.13
CA ARG A 9 5.14 10.73 21.55
C ARG A 9 6.22 10.54 20.47
N ASN A 10 6.29 9.36 19.85
CA ASN A 10 7.24 9.10 18.77
C ASN A 10 6.95 10.01 17.56
N PHE A 11 5.68 10.16 17.20
CA PHE A 11 5.29 11.03 16.10
C PHE A 11 5.54 12.52 16.42
N GLU A 12 5.30 12.96 17.63
CA GLU A 12 5.56 14.34 18.06
C GLU A 12 7.05 14.73 17.91
N ASN A 13 7.95 13.78 18.17
CA ASN A 13 9.40 13.99 18.16
C ASN A 13 10.08 13.76 16.79
N THR A 14 9.34 13.31 15.78
CA THR A 14 9.90 13.13 14.43
C THR A 14 9.53 14.26 13.48
N GLU A 15 10.39 14.57 12.51
CA GLU A 15 10.09 15.46 11.39
C GLU A 15 9.50 14.73 10.19
N TYR A 16 9.37 13.40 10.25
CA TYR A 16 8.89 12.58 9.14
C TYR A 16 7.38 12.39 9.17
N PHE A 17 6.82 12.25 7.97
CA PHE A 17 5.48 11.76 7.69
C PHE A 17 5.56 10.46 6.89
N GLY A 18 4.56 9.61 7.04
CA GLY A 18 4.36 8.47 6.17
C GLY A 18 3.39 8.83 5.03
N TYR A 19 3.66 8.35 3.83
CA TYR A 19 2.79 8.55 2.67
C TYR A 19 2.53 7.24 1.97
N ILE A 20 1.26 6.97 1.68
CA ILE A 20 0.79 5.83 0.91
C ILE A 20 0.40 6.32 -0.47
N PHE A 21 1.06 5.80 -1.49
CA PHE A 21 0.79 6.09 -2.90
C PHE A 21 0.02 4.94 -3.52
N TYR A 22 -1.13 5.23 -4.07
CA TYR A 22 -1.89 4.33 -4.92
C TYR A 22 -1.36 4.47 -6.33
N ILE A 23 -0.90 3.39 -6.90
CA ILE A 23 -0.29 3.38 -8.23
C ILE A 23 -0.96 2.38 -9.17
N GLU A 24 -1.12 2.77 -10.42
CA GLU A 24 -1.46 1.90 -11.55
C GLU A 24 -0.22 1.72 -12.42
N TYR A 25 -0.03 0.54 -12.99
CA TYR A 25 1.04 0.31 -13.96
C TYR A 25 0.74 -0.80 -14.96
N ASP A 26 1.31 -0.66 -16.16
CA ASP A 26 1.36 -1.69 -17.20
C ASP A 26 2.64 -2.53 -17.02
N GLY A 27 2.48 -3.76 -16.55
CA GLY A 27 3.60 -4.66 -16.24
C GLY A 27 4.53 -4.94 -17.42
N LYS A 28 4.03 -4.88 -18.67
CA LYS A 28 4.82 -5.12 -19.88
C LYS A 28 5.91 -4.07 -20.12
N LYS A 29 5.78 -2.90 -19.50
CA LYS A 29 6.75 -1.81 -19.62
C LYS A 29 7.92 -1.90 -18.62
N PHE A 30 7.94 -2.93 -17.75
CA PHE A 30 8.91 -3.06 -16.67
C PHE A 30 9.57 -4.44 -16.68
N SER A 31 10.87 -4.46 -16.44
CA SER A 31 11.65 -5.71 -16.30
C SER A 31 11.42 -6.38 -14.96
N SER A 32 11.14 -5.60 -13.91
CA SER A 32 10.97 -6.07 -12.53
C SER A 32 10.14 -5.10 -11.69
N PHE A 33 9.73 -5.56 -10.50
CA PHE A 33 9.09 -4.70 -9.52
C PHE A 33 10.09 -3.92 -8.68
N ASP A 34 11.08 -4.62 -8.11
CA ASP A 34 12.12 -4.03 -7.27
C ASP A 34 13.24 -3.41 -8.12
N GLU A 35 13.96 -2.46 -7.52
CA GLU A 35 15.08 -1.78 -8.16
C GLU A 35 16.23 -2.77 -8.37
N ASN A 36 16.65 -2.94 -9.62
CA ASN A 36 17.83 -3.68 -10.03
C ASN A 36 18.75 -2.76 -10.86
N PRO A 37 20.06 -2.92 -10.77
CA PRO A 37 21.00 -2.16 -11.60
C PRO A 37 20.67 -2.30 -13.10
N ASN A 38 20.64 -1.19 -13.81
CA ASN A 38 20.44 -1.12 -15.26
C ASN A 38 19.09 -1.67 -15.77
N GLU A 39 18.11 -1.89 -14.89
CA GLU A 39 16.77 -2.33 -15.28
C GLU A 39 15.72 -1.24 -15.00
N LYS A 40 14.76 -1.13 -15.93
CA LYS A 40 13.57 -0.32 -15.70
C LYS A 40 12.61 -1.10 -14.80
N SER A 41 12.46 -0.67 -13.54
CA SER A 41 11.57 -1.29 -12.57
C SER A 41 10.46 -0.33 -12.13
N ILE A 42 9.38 -0.89 -11.56
CA ILE A 42 8.25 -0.09 -11.04
C ILE A 42 8.75 0.87 -9.96
N LYS A 43 9.55 0.39 -9.00
CA LYS A 43 10.10 1.24 -7.94
C LYS A 43 11.08 2.28 -8.46
N SER A 44 11.92 1.96 -9.45
CA SER A 44 12.87 2.93 -10.00
C SER A 44 12.16 4.08 -10.72
N GLU A 45 11.11 3.78 -11.48
CA GLU A 45 10.33 4.82 -12.15
C GLU A 45 9.50 5.64 -11.16
N PHE A 46 8.94 5.01 -10.13
CA PHE A 46 8.27 5.72 -9.05
C PHE A 46 9.23 6.68 -8.32
N ARG A 47 10.45 6.24 -8.00
CA ARG A 47 11.49 7.08 -7.41
C ARG A 47 11.82 8.28 -8.30
N LYS A 48 12.10 8.05 -9.57
CA LYS A 48 12.39 9.12 -10.54
C LYS A 48 11.24 10.12 -10.64
N LEU A 49 9.99 9.64 -10.62
CA LEU A 49 8.82 10.48 -10.67
C LEU A 49 8.73 11.39 -9.45
N LEU A 50 8.99 10.88 -8.24
CA LEU A 50 9.01 11.69 -7.02
C LEU A 50 10.17 12.68 -7.01
N GLU A 51 11.38 12.25 -7.36
CA GLU A 51 12.58 13.11 -7.40
C GLU A 51 12.44 14.25 -8.42
N LYS A 52 11.85 13.97 -9.59
CA LYS A 52 11.55 15.00 -10.61
C LYS A 52 10.59 16.07 -10.09
N ASN A 53 9.72 15.73 -9.14
CA ASN A 53 8.80 16.66 -8.49
C ASN A 53 9.36 17.18 -7.13
N GLY A 54 10.67 17.07 -6.88
CA GLY A 54 11.33 17.65 -5.71
C GLY A 54 11.12 16.87 -4.41
N ILE A 55 10.46 15.72 -4.44
CA ILE A 55 10.18 14.92 -3.24
C ILE A 55 11.36 14.01 -2.90
N LYS A 56 11.97 14.27 -1.74
CA LYS A 56 13.00 13.42 -1.15
C LYS A 56 12.40 12.56 -0.05
N PHE A 57 12.79 11.31 0.02
CA PHE A 57 12.30 10.39 1.04
C PHE A 57 13.42 9.55 1.67
N PHE A 58 13.16 9.02 2.86
CA PHE A 58 14.13 8.31 3.68
C PHE A 58 13.97 6.80 3.56
N LYS A 59 15.10 6.09 3.43
CA LYS A 59 15.17 4.63 3.26
C LYS A 59 14.53 4.14 1.95
N GLY A 60 14.18 2.86 1.93
CA GLY A 60 13.59 2.20 0.78
C GLY A 60 12.09 2.45 0.65
N ILE A 61 11.57 2.12 -0.52
CA ILE A 61 10.13 2.11 -0.81
C ILE A 61 9.56 0.76 -0.33
N GLN A 62 8.61 0.78 0.61
CA GLN A 62 7.85 -0.40 0.98
C GLN A 62 6.64 -0.59 0.03
N GLN A 63 6.14 -1.80 -0.11
CA GLN A 63 5.04 -2.13 -1.03
C GLN A 63 4.00 -3.05 -0.38
N ALA A 64 2.77 -2.94 -0.82
CA ALA A 64 1.71 -3.86 -0.43
C ALA A 64 1.88 -5.25 -1.08
N GLY A 65 2.28 -5.29 -2.33
CA GLY A 65 2.53 -6.54 -3.04
C GLY A 65 3.56 -6.37 -4.16
N ARG A 66 4.53 -7.28 -4.22
CA ARG A 66 5.38 -7.39 -5.42
C ARG A 66 4.65 -8.18 -6.47
N THR A 67 4.68 -7.69 -7.70
CA THR A 67 4.19 -8.43 -8.87
C THR A 67 5.35 -9.04 -9.64
N ASP A 68 5.10 -10.17 -10.30
CA ASP A 68 6.06 -10.79 -11.22
C ASP A 68 6.21 -9.92 -12.50
N LYS A 69 7.23 -10.23 -13.31
CA LYS A 69 7.40 -9.63 -14.63
C LYS A 69 6.12 -9.77 -15.46
N ASP A 70 5.81 -8.74 -16.24
CA ASP A 70 4.65 -8.60 -17.13
C ASP A 70 3.28 -8.52 -16.40
N VAL A 71 3.24 -8.59 -15.08
CA VAL A 71 2.01 -8.48 -14.29
C VAL A 71 1.66 -7.00 -14.08
N SER A 72 0.46 -6.60 -14.50
CA SER A 72 -0.05 -5.24 -14.34
C SER A 72 -0.75 -5.03 -13.00
N ALA A 73 -0.95 -3.77 -12.61
CA ALA A 73 -1.84 -3.42 -11.49
C ALA A 73 -2.77 -2.27 -11.87
N LYS A 74 -4.05 -2.40 -11.48
CA LYS A 74 -5.00 -1.28 -11.48
C LYS A 74 -4.85 -0.44 -10.22
N GLU A 75 -4.52 -1.08 -9.11
CA GLU A 75 -4.21 -0.42 -7.86
C GLU A 75 -3.22 -1.27 -7.06
N ASN A 76 -2.01 -0.77 -6.91
CA ASN A 76 -1.04 -1.28 -5.94
C ASN A 76 -0.60 -0.14 -5.03
N LEU A 77 0.02 -0.45 -3.92
CA LEU A 77 0.36 0.54 -2.91
C LEU A 77 1.86 0.54 -2.63
N LEU A 78 2.41 1.76 -2.63
CA LEU A 78 3.77 2.03 -2.19
C LEU A 78 3.75 2.95 -0.97
N TYR A 79 4.65 2.72 -0.03
CA TYR A 79 4.79 3.52 1.18
C TYR A 79 6.20 4.07 1.31
N ILE A 80 6.29 5.36 1.65
CA ILE A 80 7.55 6.06 1.91
C ILE A 80 7.48 6.89 3.18
N ASN A 81 8.66 7.27 3.71
CA ASN A 81 8.80 8.27 4.76
C ASN A 81 9.48 9.50 4.19
N SER A 82 8.88 10.68 4.37
CA SER A 82 9.47 11.95 3.94
C SER A 82 9.36 13.02 5.01
N LYS A 83 10.36 13.92 5.05
CA LYS A 83 10.29 15.17 5.82
C LYS A 83 9.53 16.25 5.05
N HIS A 84 9.40 16.12 3.74
CA HIS A 84 8.63 17.05 2.93
C HIS A 84 7.15 16.87 3.23
N TYR A 85 6.49 17.99 3.44
CA TYR A 85 5.03 18.02 3.40
C TYR A 85 4.62 17.99 1.93
N ILE A 86 3.98 16.88 1.53
CA ILE A 86 3.57 16.68 0.13
C ILE A 86 2.15 17.24 -0.03
N GLU A 87 2.00 18.26 -0.88
CA GLU A 87 0.69 18.70 -1.33
C GLU A 87 0.20 17.72 -2.40
N PHE A 88 -0.94 17.07 -2.15
CA PHE A 88 -1.39 15.92 -2.94
C PHE A 88 -1.71 16.31 -4.38
N GLU A 89 -2.32 17.48 -4.57
CA GLU A 89 -2.72 18.03 -5.87
C GLU A 89 -1.55 18.19 -6.83
N GLU A 90 -0.34 18.38 -6.33
CA GLU A 90 0.85 18.52 -7.14
C GLU A 90 1.38 17.20 -7.70
N ILE A 91 1.02 16.07 -7.06
CA ILE A 91 1.61 14.75 -7.33
C ILE A 91 0.57 13.74 -7.79
N GLU A 92 -0.68 13.85 -7.34
CA GLU A 92 -1.76 12.99 -7.81
C GLU A 92 -1.95 13.14 -9.32
N HIS A 93 -2.24 12.01 -9.96
CA HIS A 93 -2.39 11.89 -11.42
C HIS A 93 -1.11 12.11 -12.24
N LYS A 94 0.05 12.37 -11.60
CA LYS A 94 1.34 12.36 -12.33
C LYS A 94 1.63 10.96 -12.84
N GLU A 95 2.24 10.93 -14.02
CA GLU A 95 2.59 9.67 -14.69
C GLU A 95 4.00 9.70 -15.28
N ALA A 96 4.57 8.53 -15.35
CA ALA A 96 5.77 8.22 -16.12
C ALA A 96 5.43 7.08 -17.08
N ASP A 97 6.33 6.73 -18.00
CA ASP A 97 6.08 5.69 -19.00
C ASP A 97 5.65 4.34 -18.36
N GLY A 98 4.35 4.11 -18.35
CA GLY A 98 3.71 2.88 -17.84
C GLY A 98 3.35 2.88 -16.36
N LEU A 99 3.61 3.95 -15.60
CA LEU A 99 3.26 4.09 -14.19
C LEU A 99 2.50 5.38 -13.95
N LYS A 100 1.43 5.33 -13.17
CA LYS A 100 0.62 6.49 -12.79
C LYS A 100 0.34 6.49 -11.29
N ILE A 101 0.43 7.66 -10.66
CA ILE A 101 -0.02 7.89 -9.29
C ILE A 101 -1.52 8.22 -9.35
N LEU A 102 -2.35 7.43 -8.68
CA LEU A 102 -3.80 7.59 -8.66
C LEU A 102 -4.26 8.50 -7.53
N LYS A 103 -3.68 8.29 -6.35
CA LYS A 103 -4.07 8.94 -5.09
C LYS A 103 -2.92 8.88 -4.09
N ILE A 104 -2.92 9.79 -3.15
CA ILE A 104 -1.99 9.79 -2.00
C ILE A 104 -2.78 9.87 -0.71
N GLU A 105 -2.34 9.15 0.31
CA GLU A 105 -2.82 9.31 1.67
C GLU A 105 -1.64 9.53 2.61
N LYS A 106 -1.82 10.39 3.60
CA LYS A 106 -0.84 10.62 4.65
C LYS A 106 -1.15 9.77 5.87
N THR A 107 -0.12 9.26 6.49
CA THR A 107 -0.22 8.42 7.70
C THR A 107 0.98 8.66 8.62
N LEU A 108 1.10 7.85 9.65
CA LEU A 108 2.25 7.87 10.54
C LEU A 108 3.51 7.36 9.82
N PRO A 109 4.70 7.88 10.17
CA PRO A 109 5.96 7.40 9.61
C PRO A 109 6.41 6.07 10.25
N PHE A 110 7.37 5.43 9.60
CA PHE A 110 8.10 4.24 10.08
C PHE A 110 7.22 3.01 10.36
N LEU A 111 6.15 2.86 9.58
CA LEU A 111 5.30 1.67 9.64
C LEU A 111 6.00 0.46 9.01
N GLU A 112 5.76 -0.72 9.55
CA GLU A 112 6.01 -2.00 8.88
C GLU A 112 4.85 -2.24 7.90
N PHE A 113 4.85 -1.47 6.80
CA PHE A 113 3.71 -1.31 5.90
C PHE A 113 3.17 -2.63 5.33
N PRO A 114 4.03 -3.60 4.90
CA PRO A 114 3.53 -4.87 4.36
C PRO A 114 2.69 -5.69 5.34
N GLU A 115 2.92 -5.53 6.66
CA GLU A 115 2.19 -6.23 7.72
C GLU A 115 0.80 -5.63 7.98
N LEU A 116 0.57 -4.42 7.48
CA LEU A 116 -0.70 -3.71 7.60
C LEU A 116 -1.63 -3.93 6.41
N ILE A 117 -1.26 -4.80 5.47
CA ILE A 117 -2.05 -5.16 4.31
C ILE A 117 -2.82 -6.46 4.60
N GLU A 118 -4.15 -6.37 4.51
CA GLU A 118 -5.02 -7.48 4.82
C GLU A 118 -5.22 -8.43 3.65
N LYS A 119 -5.61 -7.88 2.47
CA LYS A 119 -5.89 -8.71 1.28
C LYS A 119 -5.36 -8.09 -0.01
N ARG A 120 -5.09 -8.94 -0.99
CA ARG A 120 -4.76 -8.60 -2.38
C ARG A 120 -5.75 -9.32 -3.27
N HIS A 121 -6.25 -8.60 -4.28
CA HIS A 121 -7.25 -9.08 -5.23
C HIS A 121 -6.66 -9.13 -6.63
N TYR A 122 -6.61 -10.30 -7.23
CA TYR A 122 -6.10 -10.51 -8.57
C TYR A 122 -7.18 -11.04 -9.51
N ILE A 123 -7.07 -10.68 -10.78
CA ILE A 123 -7.82 -11.30 -11.87
C ILE A 123 -6.82 -11.92 -12.83
N TYR A 124 -7.11 -13.16 -13.26
CA TYR A 124 -6.37 -13.84 -14.32
C TYR A 124 -7.31 -14.06 -15.50
N GLU A 125 -7.00 -13.41 -16.65
CA GLU A 125 -7.78 -13.45 -17.88
C GLU A 125 -7.04 -14.25 -18.96
N TYR A 126 -7.23 -15.56 -19.01
CA TYR A 126 -6.56 -16.41 -19.96
C TYR A 126 -7.39 -16.61 -21.24
N PRO A 127 -6.80 -16.62 -22.45
CA PRO A 127 -7.55 -16.80 -23.68
C PRO A 127 -8.31 -18.13 -23.70
N LYS A 128 -9.62 -18.08 -23.91
CA LYS A 128 -10.52 -19.26 -23.85
C LYS A 128 -10.02 -20.44 -24.69
N LYS A 129 -9.50 -20.16 -25.91
CA LYS A 129 -8.96 -21.19 -26.81
C LYS A 129 -7.76 -21.97 -26.27
N LEU A 130 -7.12 -21.50 -25.22
CA LEU A 130 -5.94 -22.11 -24.58
C LEU A 130 -6.30 -22.85 -23.28
N ILE A 131 -7.55 -22.80 -22.83
CA ILE A 131 -8.07 -23.48 -21.66
C ILE A 131 -8.34 -24.96 -22.05
N LYS A 132 -7.83 -25.89 -21.26
CA LYS A 132 -7.95 -27.34 -21.52
C LYS A 132 -9.00 -28.03 -20.66
N ASN A 133 -9.21 -27.55 -19.43
CA ASN A 133 -10.18 -28.13 -18.51
C ASN A 133 -11.60 -27.67 -18.85
N THR A 134 -12.58 -28.54 -18.57
CA THR A 134 -14.01 -28.18 -18.64
C THR A 134 -14.36 -27.18 -17.51
N GLU A 135 -15.48 -26.48 -17.66
CA GLU A 135 -15.93 -25.50 -16.67
C GLU A 135 -16.17 -26.14 -15.29
N GLU A 136 -16.78 -27.33 -15.27
CA GLU A 136 -17.02 -28.10 -14.03
C GLU A 136 -15.70 -28.44 -13.33
N LYS A 137 -14.67 -28.83 -14.09
CA LYS A 137 -13.34 -29.13 -13.53
C LYS A 137 -12.67 -27.88 -13.00
N ILE A 138 -12.81 -26.75 -13.69
CA ILE A 138 -12.28 -25.46 -13.24
C ILE A 138 -12.92 -25.06 -11.91
N ILE A 139 -14.24 -25.12 -11.79
CA ILE A 139 -15.00 -24.79 -10.57
C ILE A 139 -14.59 -25.73 -9.42
N SER A 140 -14.49 -27.04 -9.69
CA SER A 140 -14.03 -28.03 -8.71
C SER A 140 -12.62 -27.69 -8.19
N ASN A 141 -11.67 -27.39 -9.09
CA ASN A 141 -10.31 -26.99 -8.72
C ASN A 141 -10.28 -25.68 -7.91
N CYS A 142 -11.11 -24.70 -8.25
CA CYS A 142 -11.23 -23.44 -7.48
C CYS A 142 -11.68 -23.73 -6.04
N THR A 143 -12.68 -24.58 -5.86
CA THR A 143 -13.18 -25.01 -4.55
C THR A 143 -12.10 -25.77 -3.77
N GLU A 144 -11.44 -26.74 -4.43
CA GLU A 144 -10.37 -27.52 -3.82
C GLU A 144 -9.21 -26.66 -3.33
N LEU A 145 -8.80 -25.66 -4.09
CA LEU A 145 -7.66 -24.78 -3.75
C LEU A 145 -8.03 -23.60 -2.88
N SER A 146 -9.30 -23.32 -2.61
CA SER A 146 -9.73 -22.27 -1.70
C SER A 146 -9.56 -22.66 -0.23
N GLY A 147 -9.44 -21.66 0.65
CA GLY A 147 -9.30 -21.77 2.10
C GLY A 147 -7.86 -21.58 2.59
N ARG A 148 -7.67 -21.84 3.89
CA ARG A 148 -6.36 -21.73 4.56
C ARG A 148 -5.59 -23.05 4.40
N LYS A 149 -4.53 -23.01 3.59
CA LYS A 149 -3.76 -24.21 3.20
C LYS A 149 -2.27 -23.93 3.06
N ASN A 150 -1.48 -25.00 3.06
CA ASN A 150 -0.06 -24.93 2.73
C ASN A 150 0.12 -25.03 1.20
N PHE A 151 0.58 -23.94 0.59
CA PHE A 151 0.78 -23.81 -0.84
C PHE A 151 2.22 -24.03 -1.32
N LYS A 152 3.06 -24.72 -0.55
CA LYS A 152 4.46 -25.00 -0.94
C LYS A 152 4.60 -25.59 -2.34
N LYS A 153 3.64 -26.41 -2.78
CA LYS A 153 3.65 -27.00 -4.13
C LYS A 153 3.32 -25.99 -5.25
N PHE A 154 2.67 -24.85 -4.90
CA PHE A 154 2.22 -23.83 -5.86
C PHE A 154 3.11 -22.58 -5.87
N THR A 155 4.41 -22.74 -5.67
CA THR A 155 5.35 -21.61 -5.74
C THR A 155 6.61 -21.97 -6.53
N SER A 156 7.35 -20.96 -6.95
CA SER A 156 8.64 -21.16 -7.61
C SER A 156 9.70 -21.66 -6.62
N LYS A 157 10.83 -22.18 -7.11
CA LYS A 157 11.99 -22.60 -6.30
C LYS A 157 12.45 -21.53 -5.30
N LYS A 158 12.30 -20.23 -5.64
CA LYS A 158 12.57 -19.12 -4.73
C LYS A 158 11.58 -19.09 -3.56
N GLY A 159 10.30 -19.37 -3.85
CA GLY A 159 9.26 -19.41 -2.83
C GLY A 159 9.33 -20.62 -1.92
N GLU A 160 9.82 -21.76 -2.41
CA GLU A 160 10.01 -22.97 -1.59
C GLU A 160 10.97 -22.78 -0.41
N LYS A 161 11.87 -21.80 -0.50
CA LYS A 161 12.83 -21.44 0.55
C LYS A 161 12.25 -20.59 1.67
N LEU A 162 11.02 -20.10 1.54
CA LEU A 162 10.36 -19.31 2.58
C LEU A 162 10.02 -20.19 3.79
N LYS A 163 10.01 -19.58 4.97
CA LYS A 163 9.69 -20.28 6.23
C LYS A 163 8.22 -20.65 6.35
N ASN A 164 7.32 -19.84 5.78
CA ASN A 164 5.88 -20.01 5.87
C ASN A 164 5.22 -20.03 4.49
N HIS A 165 4.52 -21.14 4.21
CA HIS A 165 3.80 -21.36 2.95
C HIS A 165 2.27 -21.37 3.14
N VAL A 166 1.78 -21.21 4.37
CA VAL A 166 0.34 -21.19 4.65
C VAL A 166 -0.22 -19.84 4.21
N ARG A 167 -1.28 -19.88 3.41
CA ARG A 167 -2.05 -18.71 2.97
C ARG A 167 -3.53 -19.01 3.07
N GLU A 168 -4.32 -17.97 3.24
CA GLU A 168 -5.78 -18.04 3.14
C GLU A 168 -6.21 -17.39 1.82
N ILE A 169 -6.73 -18.21 0.90
CA ILE A 169 -7.04 -17.78 -0.47
C ILE A 169 -8.46 -18.19 -0.82
N LYS A 170 -9.23 -17.27 -1.38
CA LYS A 170 -10.50 -17.52 -2.04
C LYS A 170 -10.30 -17.43 -3.55
N ILE A 171 -10.85 -18.43 -4.29
CA ILE A 171 -10.76 -18.48 -5.75
C ILE A 171 -12.15 -18.66 -6.32
N GLU A 172 -12.50 -17.84 -7.30
CA GLU A 172 -13.77 -17.92 -8.00
C GLU A 172 -13.53 -17.91 -9.51
N TYR A 173 -14.32 -18.66 -10.25
CA TYR A 173 -14.33 -18.61 -11.71
C TYR A 173 -15.66 -18.00 -12.16
N LYS A 174 -15.61 -16.86 -12.84
CA LYS A 174 -16.79 -16.11 -13.31
C LYS A 174 -16.49 -15.48 -14.66
N ALA A 175 -17.44 -15.55 -15.58
CA ALA A 175 -17.35 -14.92 -16.89
C ALA A 175 -16.03 -15.23 -17.66
N GLY A 176 -15.50 -16.46 -17.50
CA GLY A 176 -14.27 -16.89 -18.18
C GLY A 176 -12.98 -16.40 -17.53
N LYS A 177 -13.02 -15.83 -16.32
CA LYS A 177 -11.89 -15.28 -15.58
C LYS A 177 -11.75 -15.93 -14.20
N LEU A 178 -10.52 -16.06 -13.72
CA LEU A 178 -10.23 -16.47 -12.34
C LEU A 178 -10.03 -15.23 -11.47
N TYR A 179 -10.70 -15.20 -10.33
CA TYR A 179 -10.59 -14.17 -9.29
C TYR A 179 -9.91 -14.77 -8.06
N PHE A 180 -8.85 -14.15 -7.61
CA PHE A 180 -8.10 -14.56 -6.43
C PHE A 180 -8.16 -13.47 -5.38
N THR A 181 -8.55 -13.81 -4.15
CA THR A 181 -8.45 -12.94 -2.98
C THR A 181 -7.66 -13.68 -1.91
N GLY A 182 -6.60 -13.07 -1.37
CA GLY A 182 -5.76 -13.72 -0.37
C GLY A 182 -5.04 -12.75 0.56
N ASP A 183 -4.66 -13.27 1.75
CA ASP A 183 -3.87 -12.57 2.75
C ASP A 183 -2.43 -12.31 2.28
N GLY A 184 -1.96 -13.09 1.32
CA GLY A 184 -0.68 -12.98 0.66
C GLY A 184 -0.51 -14.06 -0.38
N PHE A 185 0.47 -13.88 -1.27
CA PHE A 185 0.79 -14.86 -2.29
C PHE A 185 2.29 -15.13 -2.30
N LEU A 186 2.64 -16.40 -2.50
CA LEU A 186 4.02 -16.85 -2.70
C LEU A 186 4.50 -16.46 -4.11
N PRO A 187 5.82 -16.42 -4.35
CA PRO A 187 6.36 -16.14 -5.69
C PRO A 187 5.75 -17.03 -6.77
N GLN A 188 5.19 -16.43 -7.81
CA GLN A 188 4.48 -17.05 -8.95
C GLN A 188 3.22 -17.84 -8.58
N GLN A 189 2.75 -17.80 -7.35
CA GLN A 189 1.66 -18.67 -6.86
C GLN A 189 0.39 -18.54 -7.69
N VAL A 190 -0.11 -17.32 -7.91
CA VAL A 190 -1.35 -17.10 -8.68
C VAL A 190 -1.23 -17.70 -10.09
N ARG A 191 -0.10 -17.53 -10.76
CA ARG A 191 0.15 -18.03 -12.13
C ARG A 191 0.23 -19.55 -12.19
N ILE A 192 0.84 -20.19 -11.18
CA ILE A 192 0.92 -21.66 -11.07
C ILE A 192 -0.46 -22.23 -10.75
N MET A 193 -1.19 -21.62 -9.80
CA MET A 193 -2.56 -22.04 -9.48
C MET A 193 -3.49 -21.90 -10.69
N SER A 194 -3.40 -20.78 -11.41
CA SER A 194 -4.18 -20.57 -12.65
C SER A 194 -3.88 -21.66 -13.69
N SER A 195 -2.61 -22.04 -13.84
CA SER A 195 -2.21 -23.11 -14.74
C SER A 195 -2.81 -24.47 -14.35
N PHE A 196 -2.77 -24.79 -13.07
CA PHE A 196 -3.38 -26.03 -12.56
C PHE A 196 -4.90 -26.02 -12.75
N ILE A 197 -5.57 -24.93 -12.37
CA ILE A 197 -7.02 -24.79 -12.47
C ILE A 197 -7.48 -24.88 -13.92
N LEU A 198 -6.84 -24.17 -14.84
CA LEU A 198 -7.26 -24.07 -16.24
C LEU A 198 -6.79 -25.21 -17.12
N ASN A 199 -5.62 -25.80 -16.82
CA ASN A 199 -4.91 -26.72 -17.74
C ASN A 199 -4.36 -27.99 -17.10
N GLY A 200 -4.49 -28.18 -15.78
CA GLY A 200 -3.92 -29.30 -15.04
C GLY A 200 -2.38 -29.30 -14.98
N SER A 201 -1.72 -28.14 -15.20
CA SER A 201 -0.27 -28.01 -15.28
C SER A 201 0.29 -27.21 -14.10
N MET A 202 1.50 -27.57 -13.66
CA MET A 202 2.23 -26.83 -12.59
C MET A 202 3.22 -25.79 -13.14
N LYS A 203 3.32 -25.62 -14.46
CA LYS A 203 4.15 -24.57 -15.07
C LYS A 203 3.40 -23.23 -14.97
N PRO A 204 4.02 -22.14 -14.50
CA PRO A 204 3.33 -20.87 -14.38
C PRO A 204 2.89 -20.33 -15.75
N LEU A 205 1.66 -19.89 -15.85
CA LEU A 205 1.15 -19.20 -17.05
C LEU A 205 1.75 -17.79 -17.19
N PRO A 206 1.68 -17.14 -18.37
CA PRO A 206 2.25 -15.82 -18.63
C PRO A 206 1.74 -14.73 -17.65
N GLY A 207 2.63 -13.82 -17.26
CA GLY A 207 2.29 -12.71 -16.35
C GLY A 207 1.34 -11.69 -16.95
N GLU A 208 1.39 -11.50 -18.26
CA GLU A 208 0.60 -10.50 -19.00
C GLU A 208 -0.92 -10.64 -18.88
N PHE A 209 -1.39 -11.83 -18.49
CA PHE A 209 -2.82 -12.09 -18.24
C PHE A 209 -3.21 -11.92 -16.77
N LEU A 210 -2.27 -11.57 -15.89
CA LEU A 210 -2.51 -11.35 -14.46
C LEU A 210 -2.54 -9.85 -14.16
N THR A 211 -3.57 -9.42 -13.44
CA THR A 211 -3.68 -8.04 -12.97
C THR A 211 -4.00 -8.01 -11.48
N LEU A 212 -3.21 -7.26 -10.71
CA LEU A 212 -3.56 -6.86 -9.35
C LEU A 212 -4.63 -5.76 -9.43
N MET A 213 -5.83 -6.03 -8.95
CA MET A 213 -6.95 -5.11 -9.06
C MET A 213 -6.98 -4.09 -7.94
N LYS A 214 -6.78 -4.55 -6.71
CA LYS A 214 -6.76 -3.69 -5.52
C LYS A 214 -6.12 -4.38 -4.32
N VAL A 215 -5.86 -3.57 -3.31
CA VAL A 215 -5.30 -3.98 -2.02
C VAL A 215 -6.19 -3.48 -0.89
N ASP A 216 -6.53 -4.33 0.08
CA ASP A 216 -7.29 -3.94 1.26
C ASP A 216 -6.35 -3.73 2.46
N PHE A 217 -6.56 -2.64 3.19
CA PHE A 217 -5.88 -2.32 4.44
C PHE A 217 -6.46 -3.06 5.63
N SER A 218 -5.63 -3.36 6.61
CA SER A 218 -6.08 -3.71 7.95
C SER A 218 -6.77 -2.52 8.63
N ASP A 219 -7.67 -2.80 9.56
CA ASP A 219 -8.33 -1.76 10.34
C ASP A 219 -7.32 -0.93 11.16
N LYS A 220 -6.20 -1.52 11.55
CA LYS A 220 -5.10 -0.81 12.19
C LYS A 220 -4.55 0.31 11.31
N LEU A 221 -4.31 0.04 10.02
CA LEU A 221 -3.81 1.07 9.09
C LEU A 221 -4.86 2.15 8.82
N LYS A 222 -6.13 1.76 8.61
CA LYS A 222 -7.23 2.72 8.39
C LYS A 222 -7.31 3.77 9.50
N LYS A 223 -7.14 3.35 10.76
CA LYS A 223 -7.13 4.24 11.94
C LYS A 223 -5.94 5.18 12.00
N MET A 224 -4.84 4.89 11.28
CA MET A 224 -3.63 5.72 11.24
C MET A 224 -3.63 6.76 10.13
N ILE A 225 -4.55 6.66 9.15
CA ILE A 225 -4.63 7.60 8.03
C ILE A 225 -5.08 8.95 8.53
N LEU A 226 -4.35 9.99 8.12
CA LEU A 226 -4.59 11.38 8.49
C LEU A 226 -5.56 12.01 7.49
N LYS A 227 -6.61 12.63 7.99
CA LYS A 227 -7.64 13.30 7.18
C LYS A 227 -7.70 14.76 7.55
N ASN A 228 -7.81 15.63 6.55
CA ASN A 228 -8.04 17.05 6.76
C ASN A 228 -9.31 17.28 7.57
N GLN A 229 -9.26 18.23 8.48
CA GLN A 229 -10.41 18.70 9.27
C GLN A 229 -10.66 20.16 9.00
N ASN A 230 -11.90 20.48 8.70
CA ASN A 230 -12.37 21.86 8.66
C ASN A 230 -12.91 22.22 10.06
N PHE A 231 -12.40 23.29 10.64
CA PHE A 231 -12.90 23.82 11.90
C PHE A 231 -13.70 25.10 11.63
N GLU A 232 -14.85 25.22 12.27
CA GLU A 232 -15.67 26.43 12.20
C GLU A 232 -15.04 27.61 12.96
N GLU A 233 -14.25 27.30 14.00
CA GLU A 233 -13.54 28.30 14.79
C GLU A 233 -12.08 28.44 14.35
N ILE A 234 -11.64 29.68 14.14
CA ILE A 234 -10.23 29.98 13.85
C ILE A 234 -9.43 29.83 15.14
N ILE A 235 -8.53 28.86 15.18
CA ILE A 235 -7.56 28.71 16.28
C ILE A 235 -6.32 29.52 15.91
N GLU A 236 -5.99 30.51 16.75
CA GLU A 236 -4.84 31.42 16.53
C GLU A 236 -3.54 30.58 16.30
N ASP A 237 -2.74 31.01 15.36
CA ASP A 237 -1.48 30.35 14.92
C ASP A 237 -1.64 28.97 14.24
N VAL A 238 -2.85 28.41 14.09
CA VAL A 238 -3.06 27.11 13.43
C VAL A 238 -3.52 27.32 11.99
N GLU A 239 -2.75 26.79 11.04
CA GLU A 239 -3.04 26.93 9.60
C GLU A 239 -3.81 25.76 9.02
N LYS A 240 -3.57 24.57 9.55
CA LYS A 240 -4.19 23.35 9.08
C LYS A 240 -4.35 22.36 10.22
N ILE A 241 -5.42 21.60 10.16
CA ILE A 241 -5.67 20.53 11.12
C ILE A 241 -5.91 19.25 10.37
N GLU A 242 -5.24 18.21 10.81
CA GLU A 242 -5.49 16.83 10.38
C GLU A 242 -5.83 15.95 11.58
N LYS A 243 -6.54 14.88 11.33
CA LYS A 243 -6.95 13.91 12.35
C LYS A 243 -6.83 12.50 11.85
N ASN A 244 -6.43 11.60 12.74
CA ASN A 244 -6.69 10.16 12.62
C ASN A 244 -7.58 9.70 13.80
N ASP A 245 -7.81 8.41 13.96
CA ASP A 245 -8.66 7.90 15.04
C ASP A 245 -8.07 8.08 16.45
N TYR A 246 -6.80 8.45 16.57
CA TYR A 246 -6.09 8.53 17.84
C TYR A 246 -5.85 9.95 18.32
N PHE A 247 -5.54 10.91 17.42
CA PHE A 247 -5.18 12.29 17.81
C PHE A 247 -5.36 13.29 16.67
N TYR A 248 -5.33 14.56 17.01
CA TYR A 248 -5.28 15.69 16.09
C TYR A 248 -3.85 16.13 15.83
N ILE A 249 -3.56 16.62 14.64
CA ILE A 249 -2.32 17.30 14.30
C ILE A 249 -2.66 18.76 13.96
N PHE A 250 -2.09 19.67 14.72
CA PHE A 250 -2.19 21.10 14.47
C PHE A 250 -0.91 21.59 13.80
N TYR A 251 -1.04 22.06 12.57
CA TYR A 251 0.06 22.61 11.80
C TYR A 251 0.14 24.10 12.02
N VAL A 252 1.34 24.58 12.37
CA VAL A 252 1.65 25.97 12.61
C VAL A 252 2.79 26.42 11.70
N ASN A 253 2.89 27.73 11.46
CA ASN A 253 4.05 28.30 10.78
C ASN A 253 5.32 28.10 11.59
N LYS A 254 6.46 28.06 10.90
CA LYS A 254 7.78 27.95 11.52
C LYS A 254 7.97 29.04 12.56
N GLY A 255 8.34 28.64 13.77
CA GLY A 255 8.54 29.52 14.93
C GLY A 255 7.29 29.77 15.79
N ASN A 256 6.09 29.39 15.34
CA ASN A 256 4.85 29.60 16.11
C ASN A 256 4.49 28.45 17.03
N LYS A 257 5.19 27.31 16.96
CA LYS A 257 4.92 26.15 17.82
C LYS A 257 4.92 26.50 19.31
N GLY A 258 5.87 27.32 19.75
CA GLY A 258 5.97 27.76 21.14
C GLY A 258 4.79 28.64 21.58
N ARG A 259 4.26 29.50 20.67
CA ARG A 259 3.09 30.38 20.95
C ARG A 259 1.83 29.52 21.15
N LEU A 260 1.55 28.59 20.26
CA LEU A 260 0.41 27.67 20.38
C LEU A 260 0.49 26.84 21.65
N ILE A 261 1.67 26.31 22.01
CA ILE A 261 1.87 25.54 23.24
C ILE A 261 1.65 26.42 24.47
N GLY A 262 2.14 27.68 24.44
CA GLY A 262 2.04 28.65 25.50
C GLY A 262 2.97 28.41 26.68
N LYS A 263 3.09 29.39 27.58
CA LYS A 263 3.97 29.34 28.77
C LYS A 263 3.63 28.10 29.63
N LYS A 264 4.60 27.24 29.87
CA LYS A 264 4.44 25.96 30.63
C LYS A 264 3.32 25.06 30.04
N GLY A 265 3.03 25.18 28.75
CA GLY A 265 2.02 24.37 28.08
C GLY A 265 0.57 24.72 28.43
N LYS A 266 0.28 25.92 28.89
CA LYS A 266 -1.07 26.33 29.35
C LYS A 266 -2.07 26.29 28.20
N ASN A 267 -1.71 26.83 27.03
CA ASN A 267 -2.64 26.91 25.88
C ASN A 267 -2.95 25.53 25.33
N ILE A 268 -1.93 24.72 25.08
CA ILE A 268 -2.13 23.36 24.54
C ILE A 268 -2.91 22.44 25.50
N LYS A 269 -2.78 22.63 26.83
CA LYS A 269 -3.58 21.89 27.80
C LYS A 269 -5.07 22.21 27.68
N ASN A 270 -5.42 23.48 27.42
CA ASN A 270 -6.81 23.87 27.21
C ASN A 270 -7.36 23.29 25.91
N LEU A 271 -6.58 23.36 24.82
CA LEU A 271 -6.96 22.74 23.55
C LEU A 271 -7.13 21.22 23.68
N LYS A 272 -6.25 20.54 24.42
CA LYS A 272 -6.40 19.10 24.68
C LYS A 272 -7.66 18.73 25.47
N LYS A 273 -8.16 19.61 26.33
CA LYS A 273 -9.44 19.40 27.02
C LYS A 273 -10.64 19.44 26.06
N LEU A 274 -10.56 20.24 24.99
CA LEU A 274 -11.63 20.39 24.02
C LEU A 274 -11.59 19.32 22.93
N TYR A 275 -10.40 19.00 22.44
CA TYR A 275 -10.20 18.17 21.24
C TYR A 275 -9.62 16.77 21.54
N GLY A 276 -9.14 16.50 22.75
CA GLY A 276 -8.41 15.27 23.09
C GLY A 276 -6.92 15.39 22.80
N ASP A 277 -6.29 14.30 22.37
CA ASP A 277 -4.85 14.30 22.11
C ASP A 277 -4.49 15.13 20.87
N ILE A 278 -3.52 16.02 21.04
CA ILE A 278 -3.03 16.93 20.00
C ILE A 278 -1.52 16.82 19.88
N VAL A 279 -1.04 16.70 18.64
CA VAL A 279 0.37 16.86 18.25
C VAL A 279 0.53 18.17 17.50
N VAL A 280 1.53 19.00 17.83
CA VAL A 280 1.81 20.27 17.13
C VAL A 280 3.02 20.05 16.21
N LYS A 281 2.84 20.32 14.92
CA LYS A 281 3.86 20.24 13.87
C LYS A 281 4.09 21.59 13.21
N GLU A 282 5.34 21.92 12.90
CA GLU A 282 5.63 23.07 12.05
C GLU A 282 5.53 22.65 10.57
N LYS A 283 4.82 23.44 9.76
CA LYS A 283 4.79 23.31 8.32
C LYS A 283 6.14 23.81 7.76
N LYS A 284 6.87 22.97 7.08
CA LYS A 284 8.16 23.30 6.45
C LYS A 284 7.99 23.46 4.96
#